data_a8db989194131520ca6d3929a1f49c8d
#
_entry.id   a8db989194131520ca6d3929a1f49c8d
#
_cell.length_a   1.000
_cell.length_b   1.000
_cell.length_c   1.000
_cell.angle_alpha   90.00
_cell.angle_beta   90.00
_cell.angle_gamma   90.00
#
_symmetry.space_group_name_H-M   'P 1'
#
loop_
_entity.id
_entity.type
_entity.pdbx_description
1 polymer ?
#
loop_
_entity_poly.entity_id
_entity_poly.type
_entity_poly.pdbx_seq_one_letter_code
_entity_poly.pdbx_strand_id
1 'polypeptide(L)' 'KKEGALELEGQVVEALPNAMFRVELANGHRVLATISGKMRQHYIRILPADRVVVELSPYDLSRGRIVYRHK' A
#
# COMPACT_ATOMS: atom_id res chain seq x y z
N LYS A 1 4.43 -7.03 -15.80
CA LYS A 1 5.28 -6.52 -14.72
C LYS A 1 5.84 -5.17 -15.07
N LYS A 2 5.65 -4.20 -14.21
CA LYS A 2 6.10 -2.84 -14.48
C LYS A 2 7.57 -2.69 -14.14
N GLU A 3 8.32 -2.12 -15.07
CA GLU A 3 9.70 -1.77 -14.81
C GLU A 3 9.75 -0.56 -13.89
N GLY A 4 10.72 -0.58 -12.98
CA GLY A 4 10.94 0.52 -12.08
C GLY A 4 10.04 0.58 -10.87
N ALA A 5 9.04 -0.28 -10.79
CA ALA A 5 8.19 -0.33 -9.61
C ALA A 5 8.84 -1.18 -8.53
N LEU A 6 8.77 -0.70 -7.30
CA LEU A 6 9.29 -1.41 -6.14
C LEU A 6 8.14 -1.96 -5.33
N GLU A 7 8.19 -3.24 -5.00
CA GLU A 7 7.19 -3.86 -4.15
C GLU A 7 7.80 -4.12 -2.79
N LEU A 8 7.22 -3.52 -1.77
CA LEU A 8 7.73 -3.63 -0.41
C LEU A 8 6.59 -4.02 0.53
N GLU A 9 6.91 -4.82 1.52
CA GLU A 9 5.95 -5.16 2.55
C GLU A 9 5.87 -4.06 3.59
N GLY A 10 4.66 -3.84 4.09
CA GLY A 10 4.44 -2.88 5.14
C GLY A 10 3.22 -3.23 5.96
N GLN A 11 2.94 -2.40 6.94
CA GLN A 11 1.80 -2.57 7.82
C GLN A 11 0.98 -1.29 7.79
N VAL A 12 -0.34 -1.44 7.64
CA VAL A 12 -1.24 -0.30 7.67
C VAL A 12 -1.28 0.24 9.09
N VAL A 13 -0.94 1.52 9.25
CA VAL A 13 -0.95 2.15 10.58
C VAL A 13 -2.15 3.07 10.74
N GLU A 14 -2.76 3.52 9.65
CA GLU A 14 -3.89 4.42 9.73
C GLU A 14 -4.71 4.34 8.46
N ALA A 15 -6.03 4.33 8.61
CA ALA A 15 -6.95 4.42 7.49
C ALA A 15 -7.38 5.88 7.32
N LEU A 16 -7.27 6.39 6.10
CA LEU A 16 -7.57 7.77 5.78
C LEU A 16 -8.78 7.85 4.86
N PRO A 17 -9.39 9.02 4.70
CA PRO A 17 -10.51 9.17 3.77
C PRO A 17 -10.08 8.89 2.33
N ASN A 18 -11.07 8.66 1.47
CA ASN A 18 -10.88 8.47 0.03
C ASN A 18 -10.08 7.22 -0.31
N ALA A 19 -10.27 6.16 0.48
CA ALA A 19 -9.60 4.87 0.26
C ALA A 19 -8.09 4.98 0.28
N MET A 20 -7.56 5.86 1.12
CA MET A 20 -6.12 6.03 1.29
C MET A 20 -5.70 5.46 2.63
N PHE A 21 -4.43 5.07 2.71
CA PHE A 21 -3.91 4.43 3.91
C PHE A 21 -2.48 4.89 4.14
N ARG A 22 -2.14 5.05 5.41
CA ARG A 22 -0.76 5.29 5.79
C ARG A 22 -0.14 3.95 6.15
N VAL A 23 0.93 3.61 5.45
CA VAL A 23 1.59 2.32 5.60
C VAL A 23 3.02 2.53 6.04
N GLU A 24 3.43 1.80 7.07
CA GLU A 24 4.80 1.81 7.53
C GLU A 24 5.52 0.60 6.95
N LEU A 25 6.59 0.85 6.21
CA LEU A 25 7.36 -0.20 5.58
C LEU A 25 8.31 -0.85 6.58
N ALA A 26 8.85 -1.99 6.21
CA ALA A 26 9.73 -2.74 7.10
C ALA A 26 10.97 -1.96 7.50
N ASN A 27 11.40 -1.02 6.66
CA ASN A 27 12.56 -0.17 6.95
C ASN A 27 12.22 1.05 7.81
N GLY A 28 10.97 1.17 8.26
CA GLY A 28 10.52 2.31 9.06
C GLY A 28 10.02 3.49 8.25
N HIS A 29 10.13 3.44 6.95
CA HIS A 29 9.66 4.50 6.07
C HIS A 29 8.13 4.45 5.97
N ARG A 30 7.48 5.60 6.06
CA ARG A 30 6.01 5.66 5.94
C ARG A 30 5.63 6.22 4.59
N VAL A 31 4.62 5.61 3.97
CA VAL A 31 4.14 6.04 2.67
C VAL A 31 2.64 6.20 2.72
N LEU A 32 2.14 7.05 1.82
CA LEU A 32 0.72 7.23 1.62
C LEU A 32 0.31 6.33 0.47
N ALA A 33 -0.58 5.39 0.74
CA ALA A 33 -0.93 4.36 -0.23
C ALA A 33 -2.42 4.43 -0.57
N THR A 34 -2.72 4.14 -1.83
CA THR A 34 -4.09 3.96 -2.28
C THR A 34 -4.31 2.48 -2.57
N ILE A 35 -5.57 2.09 -2.73
CA ILE A 35 -5.90 0.71 -3.09
C ILE A 35 -5.84 0.58 -4.60
N SER A 36 -5.22 -0.51 -5.09
CA SER A 36 -5.19 -0.77 -6.52
C SER A 36 -6.61 -1.02 -7.05
N GLY A 37 -6.80 -0.79 -8.35
CA GLY A 37 -8.10 -1.03 -8.96
C GLY A 37 -8.55 -2.48 -8.84
N LYS A 38 -7.61 -3.41 -8.94
CA LYS A 38 -7.93 -4.82 -8.82
C LYS A 38 -8.47 -5.16 -7.43
N MET A 39 -7.85 -4.63 -6.39
CA MET A 39 -8.32 -4.88 -5.04
C MET A 39 -9.66 -4.21 -4.78
N ARG A 40 -9.87 -3.03 -5.37
CA ARG A 40 -11.16 -2.34 -5.26
C ARG A 40 -12.27 -3.13 -5.92
N GLN A 41 -12.00 -3.77 -7.05
CA GLN A 41 -12.97 -4.61 -7.73
C GLN A 41 -13.41 -5.80 -6.87
N HIS A 42 -12.52 -6.33 -6.08
CA HIS A 42 -12.81 -7.49 -5.24
C HIS A 42 -13.30 -7.10 -3.84
N TYR A 43 -13.52 -5.82 -3.62
CA TYR A 43 -14.02 -5.32 -2.32
C TYR A 43 -13.16 -5.76 -1.15
N ILE A 44 -11.86 -5.83 -1.36
CA ILE A 44 -10.95 -6.22 -0.30
C ILE A 44 -10.89 -5.09 0.73
N ARG A 45 -11.19 -5.43 1.97
CA ARG A 45 -11.22 -4.46 3.05
C ARG A 45 -9.84 -4.39 3.71
N ILE A 46 -9.32 -3.18 3.81
CA ILE A 46 -8.04 -2.93 4.45
C ILE A 46 -8.31 -2.30 5.82
N LEU A 47 -7.74 -2.89 6.85
CA LEU A 47 -7.92 -2.41 8.22
C LEU A 47 -6.57 -2.02 8.82
N PRO A 48 -6.54 -1.15 9.85
CA PRO A 48 -5.30 -0.87 10.56
C PRO A 48 -4.67 -2.16 11.06
N ALA A 49 -3.36 -2.21 11.04
CA ALA A 49 -2.54 -3.36 11.43
C ALA A 49 -2.50 -4.49 10.40
N ASP A 50 -3.24 -4.38 9.29
CA ASP A 50 -3.12 -5.36 8.22
C ASP A 50 -1.75 -5.27 7.56
N ARG A 51 -1.23 -6.43 7.19
CA ARG A 51 0.00 -6.49 6.42
C ARG A 51 -0.32 -6.46 4.95
N VAL A 52 0.40 -5.62 4.22
CA VAL A 52 0.12 -5.39 2.81
C VAL A 52 1.43 -5.30 2.03
N VAL A 53 1.32 -5.49 0.72
CA VAL A 53 2.42 -5.22 -0.20
C VAL A 53 2.08 -3.94 -0.93
N VAL A 54 3.01 -2.98 -0.89
CA VAL A 54 2.84 -1.68 -1.50
C VAL A 54 3.78 -1.55 -2.68
N GLU A 55 3.25 -1.10 -3.81
CA GLU A 55 4.05 -0.82 -4.99
C GLU A 55 4.40 0.66 -4.99
N LEU A 56 5.68 0.96 -5.03
CA LEU A 56 6.19 2.33 -5.01
C LEU A 56 6.79 2.68 -6.35
N SER A 57 6.63 3.95 -6.75
CA SER A 57 7.36 4.48 -7.89
C SER A 57 8.77 4.87 -7.46
N PRO A 58 9.80 4.53 -8.24
CA PRO A 58 11.15 5.00 -7.91
C PRO A 58 11.29 6.52 -8.00
N TYR A 59 10.33 7.18 -8.63
CA TYR A 59 10.34 8.64 -8.75
C TYR A 59 9.67 9.33 -7.57
N ASP A 60 8.87 8.61 -6.79
CA ASP A 60 8.20 9.20 -5.64
C ASP A 60 7.98 8.12 -4.59
N LEU A 61 8.93 8.01 -3.68
CA LEU A 61 8.89 6.97 -2.65
C LEU A 61 7.98 7.32 -1.48
N SER A 62 7.34 8.50 -1.51
CA SER A 62 6.41 8.89 -0.46
C SER A 62 4.99 8.41 -0.73
N ARG A 63 4.72 7.93 -1.94
CA ARG A 63 3.39 7.46 -2.34
C ARG A 63 3.47 6.09 -2.97
N GLY A 64 2.44 5.30 -2.73
CA GLY A 64 2.40 3.98 -3.30
C GLY A 64 0.99 3.50 -3.48
N ARG A 65 0.88 2.25 -3.88
CA ARG A 65 -0.40 1.62 -4.12
C ARG A 65 -0.38 0.23 -3.50
N ILE A 66 -1.41 -0.08 -2.72
CA ILE A 66 -1.53 -1.40 -2.12
C ILE A 66 -1.98 -2.36 -3.22
N VAL A 67 -1.16 -3.37 -3.47
CA VAL A 67 -1.42 -4.34 -4.54
C VAL A 67 -1.75 -5.72 -3.98
N TYR A 68 -1.53 -5.95 -2.69
CA TYR A 68 -1.81 -7.23 -2.09
C TYR A 68 -1.99 -7.06 -0.58
N ARG A 69 -2.90 -7.82 -0.01
CA ARG A 69 -3.12 -7.84 1.43
C ARG A 69 -2.91 -9.25 1.94
N HIS A 70 -2.05 -9.39 2.94
CA HIS A 70 -1.85 -10.67 3.62
C HIS A 70 -3.02 -10.96 4.54
N LYS A 71 -3.36 -12.21 4.64
CA LYS A 71 -4.42 -12.64 5.55
C LYS A 71 -3.91 -12.82 6.95
#